data_74c3cc4aa9323a29fbdd2a2ed138c006
#
_entry.id   74c3cc4aa9323a29fbdd2a2ed138c006
#
_cell.length_a   1.000
_cell.length_b   1.000
_cell.length_c   1.000
_cell.angle_alpha   90.00
_cell.angle_beta   90.00
_cell.angle_gamma   90.00
#
_symmetry.space_group_name_H-M   'P 1'
#
loop_
_entity.id
_entity.type
_entity.pdbx_description
1 polymer ?
#
loop_
_entity_poly.entity_id
_entity_poly.type
_entity_poly.pdbx_seq_one_letter_code
_entity_poly.pdbx_strand_id
1 'polypeptide(L)'
;MSGGGIKKKTAGTSKSLSNGGAVYVGSNGTFKMSGGEITGNTATRNGGGVAVYNGTFTMSGNAKISNNIAKQDYNAVEHLGGGVYVGASGKFTMSGDTVISGNLAHSGYADSNAQGGGVYVASGGTFTMNDNASIKSNTMKEQYTNTAKSVRGGGVFVGGTMNLGGGSIEDNTAVYEGGGLYLDPKGTVNLGTGTIIVRNNTSE
;
A
#
# COMPACT_ATOMS: atom_id res chain seq x y z
N MET A 1 10.46 15.36 3.99
CA MET A 1 11.16 14.78 5.16
C MET A 1 12.43 14.12 4.63
N SER A 2 13.59 14.64 5.00
CA SER A 2 14.90 14.17 4.52
C SER A 2 15.60 13.23 5.52
N GLY A 3 15.12 13.14 6.73
CA GLY A 3 15.58 12.24 7.78
C GLY A 3 14.58 12.19 8.94
N GLY A 4 14.86 11.40 9.95
CA GLY A 4 13.93 11.16 11.05
C GLY A 4 12.81 10.16 10.68
N GLY A 5 11.77 10.07 11.50
CA GLY A 5 10.72 9.09 11.27
C GLY A 5 9.40 9.41 11.96
N ILE A 6 8.31 8.91 11.39
CA ILE A 6 6.98 8.89 12.00
C ILE A 6 6.71 7.46 12.43
N LYS A 7 6.58 7.24 13.74
CA LYS A 7 6.53 5.89 14.31
C LYS A 7 5.37 5.71 15.29
N LYS A 8 4.79 4.51 15.31
CA LYS A 8 3.79 4.04 16.30
C LYS A 8 2.62 5.01 16.48
N LYS A 9 2.06 5.52 15.37
CA LYS A 9 0.83 6.31 15.37
C LYS A 9 -0.36 5.41 15.04
N THR A 10 -1.50 5.71 15.65
CA THR A 10 -2.78 5.06 15.35
C THR A 10 -3.78 6.11 14.97
N ALA A 11 -4.34 5.98 13.78
CA ALA A 11 -5.46 6.79 13.34
C ALA A 11 -6.76 5.99 13.51
N GLY A 12 -7.69 6.55 14.25
CA GLY A 12 -8.97 5.94 14.55
C GLY A 12 -9.00 5.12 15.85
N THR A 13 -10.19 4.71 16.20
CA THR A 13 -10.48 3.83 17.33
C THR A 13 -11.36 2.67 16.84
N SER A 14 -11.63 1.70 17.69
CA SER A 14 -12.57 0.59 17.36
C SER A 14 -13.96 1.06 16.86
N LYS A 15 -14.32 2.31 17.09
CA LYS A 15 -15.63 2.90 16.70
C LYS A 15 -15.52 3.96 15.60
N SER A 16 -14.32 4.36 15.15
CA SER A 16 -14.13 5.36 14.12
C SER A 16 -13.21 4.86 13.01
N LEU A 17 -13.64 5.05 11.76
CA LEU A 17 -12.86 4.71 10.58
C LEU A 17 -11.92 5.86 10.22
N SER A 18 -10.63 5.59 10.20
CA SER A 18 -9.62 6.61 9.88
C SER A 18 -8.58 6.08 8.90
N ASN A 19 -8.12 6.97 8.05
CA ASN A 19 -7.15 6.69 7.00
C ASN A 19 -5.82 7.36 7.31
N GLY A 20 -4.72 6.78 6.82
CA GLY A 20 -3.38 7.33 6.99
C GLY A 20 -2.90 7.24 8.44
N GLY A 21 -2.46 6.08 8.89
CA GLY A 21 -1.99 5.87 10.26
C GLY A 21 -0.92 6.86 10.70
N ALA A 22 -0.06 7.27 9.79
CA ALA A 22 0.95 8.31 10.02
C ALA A 22 0.65 9.60 9.26
N VAL A 23 0.29 9.49 7.96
CA VAL A 23 0.12 10.65 7.08
C VAL A 23 -1.16 10.51 6.27
N TYR A 24 -1.96 11.56 6.24
CA TYR A 24 -3.09 11.72 5.34
C TYR A 24 -2.83 12.90 4.41
N VAL A 25 -2.82 12.65 3.10
CA VAL A 25 -2.64 13.66 2.06
C VAL A 25 -4.00 13.93 1.42
N GLY A 26 -4.63 15.02 1.80
CA GLY A 26 -5.94 15.45 1.29
C GLY A 26 -5.85 16.17 -0.05
N SER A 27 -6.98 16.76 -0.46
CA SER A 27 -7.11 17.44 -1.75
C SER A 27 -6.07 18.55 -1.93
N ASN A 28 -5.37 18.52 -3.06
CA ASN A 28 -4.29 19.43 -3.44
C ASN A 28 -3.07 19.42 -2.49
N GLY A 29 -3.08 18.55 -1.47
CA GLY A 29 -1.95 18.39 -0.56
C GLY A 29 -0.75 17.75 -1.28
N THR A 30 0.44 18.15 -0.88
CA THR A 30 1.68 17.54 -1.37
C THR A 30 2.55 17.12 -0.20
N PHE A 31 2.90 15.83 -0.16
CA PHE A 31 3.84 15.28 0.79
C PHE A 31 5.07 14.76 0.05
N LYS A 32 6.25 15.16 0.50
CA LYS A 32 7.53 14.70 -0.08
C LYS A 32 8.41 14.10 0.99
N MET A 33 9.01 12.97 0.69
CA MET A 33 9.89 12.22 1.57
C MET A 33 11.13 11.77 0.79
N SER A 34 12.29 12.37 1.03
CA SER A 34 13.55 12.03 0.35
C SER A 34 14.48 11.16 1.21
N GLY A 35 14.06 10.79 2.39
CA GLY A 35 14.74 9.90 3.34
C GLY A 35 13.90 9.76 4.61
N GLY A 36 14.41 9.04 5.60
CA GLY A 36 13.69 8.76 6.84
C GLY A 36 12.68 7.62 6.68
N GLU A 37 11.86 7.42 7.70
CA GLU A 37 11.01 6.23 7.80
C GLU A 37 9.61 6.53 8.37
N ILE A 38 8.58 5.91 7.77
CA ILE A 38 7.23 5.81 8.31
C ILE A 38 7.02 4.35 8.72
N THR A 39 7.00 4.07 10.02
CA THR A 39 7.03 2.68 10.49
C THR A 39 6.14 2.40 11.70
N GLY A 40 5.53 1.21 11.73
CA GLY A 40 4.74 0.72 12.87
C GLY A 40 3.47 1.53 13.13
N ASN A 41 2.91 2.18 12.12
CA ASN A 41 1.68 2.96 12.25
C ASN A 41 0.45 2.12 11.88
N THR A 42 -0.70 2.47 12.42
CA THR A 42 -1.95 1.73 12.19
C THR A 42 -3.06 2.68 11.77
N ALA A 43 -3.77 2.32 10.71
CA ALA A 43 -5.05 2.92 10.33
C ALA A 43 -6.18 1.92 10.53
N THR A 44 -7.33 2.39 11.00
CA THR A 44 -8.53 1.52 11.15
C THR A 44 -9.28 1.34 9.83
N ARG A 45 -8.83 1.95 8.73
CA ARG A 45 -9.36 1.73 7.38
C ARG A 45 -8.23 1.61 6.36
N ASN A 46 -7.82 2.68 5.70
CA ASN A 46 -6.93 2.64 4.55
C ASN A 46 -5.60 3.37 4.81
N GLY A 47 -4.52 2.86 4.21
CA GLY A 47 -3.20 3.44 4.31
C GLY A 47 -2.63 3.34 5.72
N GLY A 48 -2.22 2.15 6.15
CA GLY A 48 -1.63 1.95 7.49
C GLY A 48 -0.50 2.93 7.78
N GLY A 49 0.35 3.20 6.81
CA GLY A 49 1.34 4.28 6.85
C GLY A 49 0.79 5.58 6.29
N VAL A 50 0.46 5.60 4.99
CA VAL A 50 0.09 6.82 4.26
C VAL A 50 -1.21 6.61 3.48
N ALA A 51 -2.13 7.56 3.55
CA ALA A 51 -3.29 7.65 2.68
C ALA A 51 -3.22 8.90 1.80
N VAL A 52 -3.31 8.71 0.47
CA VAL A 52 -3.28 9.80 -0.52
C VAL A 52 -4.63 9.83 -1.22
N TYR A 53 -5.51 10.77 -0.84
CA TYR A 53 -6.85 10.81 -1.42
C TYR A 53 -6.91 11.58 -2.73
N ASN A 54 -6.72 12.86 -2.74
CA ASN A 54 -6.74 13.71 -3.95
C ASN A 54 -5.50 14.61 -4.00
N GLY A 55 -4.41 14.15 -3.42
CA GLY A 55 -3.15 14.87 -3.31
C GLY A 55 -2.01 14.14 -4.03
N THR A 56 -0.81 14.58 -3.76
CA THR A 56 0.42 14.00 -4.33
C THR A 56 1.37 13.59 -3.22
N PHE A 57 1.87 12.36 -3.29
CA PHE A 57 2.94 11.87 -2.44
C PHE A 57 4.14 11.45 -3.29
N THR A 58 5.32 11.87 -2.89
CA THR A 58 6.58 11.50 -3.55
C THR A 58 7.56 10.94 -2.54
N MET A 59 8.04 9.74 -2.80
CA MET A 59 9.19 9.12 -2.11
C MET A 59 10.40 9.11 -3.04
N SER A 60 11.56 9.48 -2.53
CA SER A 60 12.83 9.44 -3.26
C SER A 60 14.01 9.15 -2.32
N GLY A 61 15.21 9.08 -2.87
CA GLY A 61 16.41 8.76 -2.09
C GLY A 61 16.30 7.38 -1.42
N ASN A 62 16.48 7.32 -0.13
CA ASN A 62 16.43 6.09 0.67
C ASN A 62 15.23 6.05 1.65
N ALA A 63 14.15 6.75 1.32
CA ALA A 63 12.95 6.79 2.15
C ALA A 63 12.29 5.41 2.31
N LYS A 64 11.70 5.14 3.49
CA LYS A 64 11.11 3.83 3.81
C LYS A 64 9.71 3.95 4.39
N ILE A 65 8.82 3.02 4.00
CA ILE A 65 7.52 2.80 4.62
C ILE A 65 7.46 1.33 5.04
N SER A 66 7.49 1.08 6.36
CA SER A 66 7.65 -0.29 6.84
C SER A 66 6.74 -0.65 8.02
N ASN A 67 6.33 -1.92 8.09
CA ASN A 67 5.61 -2.48 9.24
C ASN A 67 4.36 -1.69 9.63
N ASN A 68 3.68 -1.05 8.68
CA ASN A 68 2.44 -0.36 8.94
C ASN A 68 1.23 -1.28 8.68
N ILE A 69 0.11 -1.01 9.33
CA ILE A 69 -1.04 -1.91 9.35
C ILE A 69 -2.33 -1.12 9.01
N ALA A 70 -3.07 -1.61 8.03
CA ALA A 70 -4.46 -1.22 7.81
C ALA A 70 -5.34 -2.35 8.38
N LYS A 71 -6.03 -2.09 9.53
CA LYS A 71 -6.76 -3.12 10.27
C LYS A 71 -7.84 -2.53 11.15
N GLN A 72 -9.01 -3.17 11.18
CA GLN A 72 -10.04 -2.97 12.21
C GLN A 72 -10.73 -4.30 12.56
N ASP A 73 -11.06 -4.47 13.82
CA ASP A 73 -11.59 -5.74 14.34
C ASP A 73 -13.12 -5.75 14.54
N TYR A 74 -13.86 -4.69 14.16
CA TYR A 74 -15.28 -4.54 14.60
C TYR A 74 -16.32 -4.27 13.51
N ASN A 75 -15.95 -3.97 12.28
CA ASN A 75 -16.90 -3.70 11.19
C ASN A 75 -16.44 -4.31 9.88
N ALA A 76 -17.39 -4.78 9.08
CA ALA A 76 -17.14 -5.26 7.73
C ALA A 76 -16.82 -4.09 6.78
N VAL A 77 -15.60 -3.58 6.85
CA VAL A 77 -15.10 -2.51 5.98
C VAL A 77 -13.85 -2.95 5.23
N GLU A 78 -13.52 -2.22 4.20
CA GLU A 78 -12.30 -2.46 3.42
C GLU A 78 -11.08 -1.95 4.17
N HIS A 79 -9.98 -2.72 4.09
CA HIS A 79 -8.66 -2.37 4.61
C HIS A 79 -7.67 -2.38 3.46
N LEU A 80 -7.43 -1.20 2.88
CA LEU A 80 -6.73 -1.05 1.61
C LEU A 80 -5.38 -0.35 1.81
N GLY A 81 -4.31 -0.95 1.27
CA GLY A 81 -2.98 -0.39 1.38
C GLY A 81 -2.40 -0.45 2.79
N GLY A 82 -1.83 -1.59 3.19
CA GLY A 82 -1.16 -1.70 4.50
C GLY A 82 -0.06 -0.65 4.68
N GLY A 83 0.75 -0.43 3.66
CA GLY A 83 1.71 0.68 3.60
C GLY A 83 1.10 1.97 3.09
N VAL A 84 0.63 1.96 1.83
CA VAL A 84 0.13 3.14 1.12
C VAL A 84 -1.20 2.88 0.45
N TYR A 85 -2.17 3.76 0.66
CA TYR A 85 -3.41 3.84 -0.09
C TYR A 85 -3.37 5.03 -1.05
N VAL A 86 -3.69 4.78 -2.32
CA VAL A 86 -3.81 5.82 -3.37
C VAL A 86 -5.26 5.87 -3.84
N GLY A 87 -5.98 6.93 -3.47
CA GLY A 87 -7.38 7.15 -3.83
C GLY A 87 -7.57 7.57 -5.29
N ALA A 88 -8.83 7.76 -5.72
CA ALA A 88 -9.23 7.94 -7.11
C ALA A 88 -8.57 9.11 -7.88
N SER A 89 -8.14 10.16 -7.20
CA SER A 89 -7.37 11.26 -7.80
C SER A 89 -6.00 11.43 -7.15
N GLY A 90 -5.61 10.47 -6.31
CA GLY A 90 -4.32 10.43 -5.65
C GLY A 90 -3.20 10.10 -6.63
N LYS A 91 -2.04 10.70 -6.41
CA LYS A 91 -0.82 10.41 -7.15
C LYS A 91 0.29 10.02 -6.18
N PHE A 92 0.87 8.86 -6.39
CA PHE A 92 2.01 8.39 -5.63
C PHE A 92 3.17 8.07 -6.57
N THR A 93 4.35 8.57 -6.24
CA THR A 93 5.59 8.24 -6.97
C THR A 93 6.64 7.77 -5.99
N MET A 94 7.30 6.67 -6.30
CA MET A 94 8.50 6.22 -5.60
C MET A 94 9.66 6.02 -6.59
N SER A 95 10.86 6.46 -6.21
CA SER A 95 12.06 6.41 -7.02
C SER A 95 13.34 6.37 -6.17
N GLY A 96 14.47 6.14 -6.79
CA GLY A 96 15.74 5.93 -6.08
C GLY A 96 15.73 4.58 -5.36
N ASP A 97 16.36 4.50 -4.20
CA ASP A 97 16.47 3.29 -3.37
C ASP A 97 15.36 3.20 -2.30
N THR A 98 14.16 3.68 -2.65
CA THR A 98 13.02 3.69 -1.72
C THR A 98 12.46 2.29 -1.50
N VAL A 99 11.95 2.04 -0.27
CA VAL A 99 11.46 0.72 0.12
C VAL A 99 10.09 0.80 0.80
N ILE A 100 9.16 -0.05 0.34
CA ILE A 100 7.90 -0.34 1.04
C ILE A 100 7.95 -1.80 1.48
N SER A 101 8.01 -2.07 2.81
CA SER A 101 8.24 -3.43 3.27
C SER A 101 7.54 -3.81 4.57
N GLY A 102 7.18 -5.10 4.71
CA GLY A 102 6.61 -5.63 5.94
C GLY A 102 5.26 -5.04 6.32
N ASN A 103 4.57 -4.35 5.40
CA ASN A 103 3.28 -3.75 5.69
C ASN A 103 2.16 -4.80 5.56
N LEU A 104 1.08 -4.59 6.29
CA LEU A 104 -0.03 -5.53 6.40
C LEU A 104 -1.36 -4.84 6.12
N ALA A 105 -2.13 -5.36 5.17
CA ALA A 105 -3.57 -5.14 5.08
C ALA A 105 -4.28 -6.39 5.64
N HIS A 106 -5.16 -6.19 6.62
CA HIS A 106 -5.76 -7.28 7.39
C HIS A 106 -7.29 -7.21 7.35
N SER A 107 -7.91 -8.24 6.79
CA SER A 107 -9.35 -8.46 6.86
C SER A 107 -9.70 -9.00 8.25
N GLY A 108 -10.24 -8.15 9.11
CA GLY A 108 -10.60 -8.51 10.49
C GLY A 108 -12.01 -9.04 10.65
N TYR A 109 -12.81 -9.12 9.57
CA TYR A 109 -14.22 -9.54 9.61
C TYR A 109 -14.59 -10.41 8.40
N ALA A 110 -15.59 -11.27 8.58
CA ALA A 110 -16.02 -12.25 7.60
C ALA A 110 -16.38 -11.69 6.22
N ASP A 111 -16.86 -10.46 6.13
CA ASP A 111 -17.28 -9.82 4.86
C ASP A 111 -16.38 -8.63 4.47
N SER A 112 -15.25 -8.44 5.13
CA SER A 112 -14.34 -7.34 4.81
C SER A 112 -13.36 -7.72 3.69
N ASN A 113 -12.93 -6.71 2.92
CA ASN A 113 -11.89 -6.88 1.92
C ASN A 113 -10.56 -6.36 2.47
N ALA A 114 -9.48 -7.05 2.13
CA ALA A 114 -8.14 -6.53 2.32
C ALA A 114 -7.40 -6.59 0.98
N GLN A 115 -6.81 -5.48 0.54
CA GLN A 115 -6.18 -5.39 -0.77
C GLN A 115 -4.94 -4.49 -0.71
N GLY A 116 -3.85 -4.90 -1.40
CA GLY A 116 -2.61 -4.17 -1.42
C GLY A 116 -1.89 -4.14 -0.07
N GLY A 117 -1.23 -5.24 0.32
CA GLY A 117 -0.45 -5.28 1.57
C GLY A 117 0.58 -4.17 1.64
N GLY A 118 1.33 -3.95 0.56
CA GLY A 118 2.22 -2.80 0.40
C GLY A 118 1.48 -1.56 -0.08
N VAL A 119 0.92 -1.61 -1.30
CA VAL A 119 0.28 -0.47 -1.98
C VAL A 119 -1.08 -0.88 -2.55
N TYR A 120 -2.09 -0.04 -2.33
CA TYR A 120 -3.37 -0.11 -3.01
C TYR A 120 -3.57 1.10 -3.91
N VAL A 121 -3.98 0.87 -5.17
CA VAL A 121 -4.28 1.94 -6.13
C VAL A 121 -5.75 1.84 -6.53
N ALA A 122 -6.56 2.78 -6.08
CA ALA A 122 -7.98 2.85 -6.42
C ALA A 122 -8.19 3.20 -7.91
N SER A 123 -9.35 2.84 -8.46
CA SER A 123 -9.77 3.31 -9.78
C SER A 123 -9.64 4.83 -9.88
N GLY A 124 -8.98 5.32 -10.93
CA GLY A 124 -8.64 6.74 -11.12
C GLY A 124 -7.39 7.23 -10.39
N GLY A 125 -6.82 6.45 -9.46
CA GLY A 125 -5.54 6.73 -8.82
C GLY A 125 -4.35 6.39 -9.71
N THR A 126 -3.20 7.00 -9.45
CA THR A 126 -1.97 6.74 -10.20
C THR A 126 -0.80 6.45 -9.27
N PHE A 127 -0.13 5.33 -9.50
CA PHE A 127 1.11 4.96 -8.84
C PHE A 127 2.24 4.84 -9.87
N THR A 128 3.36 5.47 -9.60
CA THR A 128 4.57 5.38 -10.45
C THR A 128 5.74 4.86 -9.64
N MET A 129 6.42 3.85 -10.15
CA MET A 129 7.58 3.22 -9.53
C MET A 129 8.74 3.19 -10.52
N ASN A 130 9.88 3.75 -10.13
CA ASN A 130 11.07 3.89 -10.97
C ASN A 130 12.35 3.50 -10.23
N ASP A 131 13.43 3.46 -10.96
CA ASP A 131 14.82 3.25 -10.50
C ASP A 131 14.98 1.90 -9.76
N ASN A 132 15.59 1.92 -8.58
CA ASN A 132 15.80 0.76 -7.71
C ASN A 132 14.73 0.62 -6.62
N ALA A 133 13.59 1.30 -6.76
CA ALA A 133 12.52 1.25 -5.78
C ALA A 133 12.07 -0.20 -5.52
N SER A 134 11.73 -0.54 -4.28
CA SER A 134 11.40 -1.92 -3.91
C SER A 134 10.12 -2.02 -3.08
N ILE A 135 9.25 -2.96 -3.44
CA ILE A 135 8.07 -3.36 -2.67
C ILE A 135 8.25 -4.83 -2.28
N LYS A 136 8.52 -5.08 -0.99
CA LYS A 136 8.91 -6.42 -0.56
C LYS A 136 8.36 -6.86 0.79
N SER A 137 8.17 -8.17 0.95
CA SER A 137 7.75 -8.77 2.22
C SER A 137 6.47 -8.15 2.79
N ASN A 138 5.60 -7.60 1.93
CA ASN A 138 4.31 -7.10 2.37
C ASN A 138 3.29 -8.25 2.33
N THR A 139 2.33 -8.20 3.23
CA THR A 139 1.44 -9.33 3.45
C THR A 139 -0.01 -8.87 3.52
N MET A 140 -0.87 -9.73 3.03
CA MET A 140 -2.30 -9.69 3.29
C MET A 140 -2.67 -10.82 4.22
N LYS A 141 -3.55 -10.56 5.18
CA LYS A 141 -4.08 -11.59 6.08
C LYS A 141 -5.59 -11.53 6.17
N GLU A 142 -6.17 -12.70 6.35
CA GLU A 142 -7.57 -12.91 6.66
C GLU A 142 -7.69 -13.50 8.06
N GLN A 143 -8.61 -13.01 8.87
CA GLN A 143 -8.86 -13.54 10.21
C GLN A 143 -9.80 -14.75 10.18
N TYR A 144 -10.75 -14.75 9.25
CA TYR A 144 -11.77 -15.81 9.13
C TYR A 144 -11.61 -16.47 7.76
N THR A 145 -11.12 -17.69 7.72
CA THR A 145 -10.88 -18.45 6.50
C THR A 145 -12.14 -18.62 5.66
N ASN A 146 -12.02 -18.39 4.35
CA ASN A 146 -13.07 -18.54 3.34
C ASN A 146 -14.28 -17.59 3.44
N THR A 147 -14.17 -16.47 4.11
CA THR A 147 -15.29 -15.53 4.26
C THR A 147 -14.99 -14.13 3.70
N ALA A 148 -13.72 -13.73 3.58
CA ALA A 148 -13.37 -12.46 2.96
C ALA A 148 -13.64 -12.50 1.44
N LYS A 149 -14.27 -11.45 0.93
CA LYS A 149 -14.66 -11.38 -0.48
C LYS A 149 -13.49 -11.14 -1.44
N SER A 150 -12.44 -10.50 -0.98
CA SER A 150 -11.29 -10.18 -1.82
C SER A 150 -10.05 -9.89 -0.97
N VAL A 151 -9.07 -10.79 -1.03
CA VAL A 151 -7.77 -10.66 -0.35
C VAL A 151 -6.68 -10.83 -1.40
N ARG A 152 -6.36 -9.73 -2.11
CA ARG A 152 -5.56 -9.73 -3.34
C ARG A 152 -4.47 -8.67 -3.33
N GLY A 153 -3.36 -8.95 -4.02
CA GLY A 153 -2.24 -8.03 -4.17
C GLY A 153 -1.42 -7.89 -2.90
N GLY A 154 -0.65 -8.91 -2.54
CA GLY A 154 0.23 -8.89 -1.36
C GLY A 154 1.20 -7.71 -1.39
N GLY A 155 1.88 -7.50 -2.50
CA GLY A 155 2.68 -6.30 -2.75
C GLY A 155 1.83 -5.13 -3.20
N VAL A 156 1.16 -5.26 -4.35
CA VAL A 156 0.40 -4.18 -4.99
C VAL A 156 -0.95 -4.67 -5.49
N PHE A 157 -2.02 -3.93 -5.19
CA PHE A 157 -3.31 -4.04 -5.87
C PHE A 157 -3.48 -2.85 -6.81
N VAL A 158 -3.80 -3.11 -8.08
CA VAL A 158 -3.95 -2.07 -9.12
C VAL A 158 -5.39 -2.04 -9.63
N GLY A 159 -6.22 -1.16 -9.09
CA GLY A 159 -7.55 -0.83 -9.61
C GLY A 159 -7.56 0.43 -10.49
N GLY A 160 -6.49 1.22 -10.43
CA GLY A 160 -6.24 2.42 -11.23
C GLY A 160 -5.10 2.23 -12.23
N THR A 161 -4.17 3.15 -12.28
CA THR A 161 -3.00 3.08 -13.18
C THR A 161 -1.71 2.90 -12.39
N MET A 162 -0.91 1.90 -12.76
CA MET A 162 0.46 1.75 -12.31
C MET A 162 1.43 1.93 -13.47
N ASN A 163 2.37 2.87 -13.34
CA ASN A 163 3.49 3.04 -14.26
C ASN A 163 4.73 2.42 -13.61
N LEU A 164 5.12 1.25 -14.08
CA LEU A 164 6.26 0.50 -13.57
C LEU A 164 7.45 0.71 -14.50
N GLY A 165 8.22 1.75 -14.22
CA GLY A 165 9.39 2.16 -15.01
C GLY A 165 10.66 1.43 -14.61
N GLY A 166 10.72 0.82 -13.44
CA GLY A 166 11.84 0.05 -12.92
C GLY A 166 11.60 -0.37 -11.47
N GLY A 167 12.51 -1.17 -10.91
CA GLY A 167 12.50 -1.60 -9.52
C GLY A 167 12.04 -3.04 -9.31
N SER A 168 11.75 -3.40 -8.05
CA SER A 168 11.45 -4.77 -7.69
C SER A 168 10.17 -4.95 -6.85
N ILE A 169 9.43 -6.03 -7.11
CA ILE A 169 8.29 -6.51 -6.33
C ILE A 169 8.59 -7.94 -5.92
N GLU A 170 8.98 -8.14 -4.65
CA GLU A 170 9.58 -9.39 -4.20
C GLU A 170 9.04 -9.87 -2.85
N ASP A 171 8.98 -11.20 -2.67
CA ASP A 171 8.69 -11.83 -1.38
C ASP A 171 7.36 -11.35 -0.74
N ASN A 172 6.39 -10.89 -1.53
CA ASN A 172 5.09 -10.47 -1.02
C ASN A 172 4.12 -11.65 -1.00
N THR A 173 3.17 -11.61 -0.06
CA THR A 173 2.21 -12.72 0.13
C THR A 173 0.77 -12.22 0.13
N ALA A 174 -0.08 -12.87 -0.66
CA ALA A 174 -1.54 -12.72 -0.63
C ALA A 174 -2.18 -14.04 -0.21
N VAL A 175 -3.41 -13.99 0.35
CA VAL A 175 -4.16 -15.22 0.68
C VAL A 175 -4.74 -15.85 -0.57
N TYR A 176 -5.18 -15.08 -1.57
CA TYR A 176 -5.79 -15.66 -2.77
C TYR A 176 -4.99 -15.38 -4.03
N GLU A 177 -4.97 -14.16 -4.52
CA GLU A 177 -4.46 -13.86 -5.86
C GLU A 177 -3.44 -12.71 -5.84
N GLY A 178 -2.44 -12.81 -6.73
CA GLY A 178 -1.46 -11.76 -6.95
C GLY A 178 -0.56 -11.52 -5.74
N GLY A 179 0.18 -12.51 -5.28
CA GLY A 179 1.13 -12.35 -4.17
C GLY A 179 2.00 -11.10 -4.33
N GLY A 180 2.59 -10.90 -5.51
CA GLY A 180 3.33 -9.67 -5.83
C GLY A 180 2.42 -8.53 -6.28
N LEU A 181 1.69 -8.75 -7.37
CA LEU A 181 0.83 -7.75 -7.99
C LEU A 181 -0.49 -8.42 -8.41
N TYR A 182 -1.59 -7.77 -8.08
CA TYR A 182 -2.92 -8.07 -8.63
C TYR A 182 -3.39 -6.92 -9.51
N LEU A 183 -3.77 -7.22 -10.75
CA LEU A 183 -4.35 -6.26 -11.69
C LEU A 183 -5.87 -6.49 -11.74
N ASP A 184 -6.63 -5.52 -11.25
CA ASP A 184 -8.09 -5.50 -11.35
C ASP A 184 -8.52 -5.37 -12.83
N PRO A 185 -9.66 -5.95 -13.25
CA PRO A 185 -10.14 -5.82 -14.63
C PRO A 185 -10.27 -4.39 -15.18
N LYS A 186 -10.37 -3.40 -14.30
CA LYS A 186 -10.41 -1.97 -14.68
C LYS A 186 -9.08 -1.26 -14.51
N GLY A 187 -8.08 -1.94 -13.95
CA GLY A 187 -6.74 -1.41 -13.74
C GLY A 187 -5.89 -1.42 -15.01
N THR A 188 -4.82 -0.66 -14.99
CA THR A 188 -3.82 -0.63 -16.07
C THR A 188 -2.42 -0.66 -15.48
N VAL A 189 -1.55 -1.50 -16.03
CA VAL A 189 -0.12 -1.50 -15.73
C VAL A 189 0.63 -1.17 -17.01
N ASN A 190 1.39 -0.08 -16.98
CA ASN A 190 2.29 0.34 -18.06
C ASN A 190 3.71 -0.01 -17.67
N LEU A 191 4.39 -0.85 -18.47
CA LEU A 191 5.79 -1.20 -18.26
C LEU A 191 6.70 -0.21 -18.99
N GLY A 192 7.69 0.32 -18.28
CA GLY A 192 8.75 1.14 -18.84
C GLY A 192 9.96 0.31 -19.31
N THR A 193 11.05 0.99 -19.59
CA THR A 193 12.28 0.38 -20.16
C THR A 193 13.36 0.07 -19.13
N GLY A 194 13.14 0.41 -17.86
CA GLY A 194 14.08 0.10 -16.78
C GLY A 194 14.08 -1.39 -16.40
N THR A 195 15.00 -1.76 -15.53
CA THR A 195 15.03 -3.14 -15.00
C THR A 195 13.86 -3.35 -14.05
N ILE A 196 12.99 -4.30 -14.37
CA ILE A 196 11.82 -4.68 -13.58
C ILE A 196 12.01 -6.12 -13.11
N ILE A 197 11.93 -6.34 -11.80
CA ILE A 197 12.06 -7.64 -11.16
C ILE A 197 10.77 -7.98 -10.39
N VAL A 198 10.12 -9.07 -10.74
CA VAL A 198 8.97 -9.61 -9.99
C VAL A 198 9.26 -11.06 -9.67
N ARG A 199 9.53 -11.38 -8.39
CA ARG A 199 9.93 -12.74 -8.00
C ARG A 199 9.55 -13.10 -6.57
N ASN A 200 9.58 -14.41 -6.28
CA ASN A 200 9.38 -14.98 -4.93
C ASN A 200 8.08 -14.54 -4.25
N ASN A 201 7.10 -14.03 -5.01
CA ASN A 201 5.82 -13.66 -4.44
C ASN A 201 4.92 -14.89 -4.38
N THR A 202 4.13 -15.02 -3.31
CA THR A 202 3.28 -16.17 -3.08
C THR A 202 1.81 -15.79 -2.94
N SER A 203 0.93 -16.66 -3.43
CA SER A 203 -0.48 -16.70 -3.09
C SER A 203 -0.80 -18.10 -2.52
N GLU A 204 -1.52 -18.14 -1.39
CA GLU A 204 -1.85 -19.37 -0.67
C GLU A 204 -3.21 -19.94 -1.10
#